data_b67367c2bbea718847cf2664709b3f13
#
_entry.id   b67367c2bbea718847cf2664709b3f13
#
_cell.length_a   1.000
_cell.length_b   1.000
_cell.length_c   1.000
_cell.angle_alpha   90.00
_cell.angle_beta   90.00
_cell.angle_gamma   90.00
#
_symmetry.space_group_name_H-M   'P 1'
#
loop_
_entity.id
_entity.type
_entity.pdbx_description
1 polymer ?
#
loop_
_entity_poly.entity_id
_entity_poly.type
_entity_poly.pdbx_seq_one_letter_code
_entity_poly.pdbx_strand_id
1 'polypeptide(L)'
;MNVGEISEFCFKAYMLRQRDEHREDTVFGKIYELSDDANLADLEWKPSLKESLDDNDWKTLSDELVVGKSKTSSKMDISINKTRYSMKDVGGSPPAIVNHTPRPGYENVCNDVGVSIKELDIIIAEYWKLREEKIITEDVKNSDDACPFLSHKAYMKKIIEYFIFTGTGRGKSIHPADKVLELNYKELPSSLRVYNKAKYYDNIWSRLIFSVRNKGMPPKYPVCKNAASIRKWTKKRDGKYKGALHIRYK
;
A
#
# COMPACT_ATOMS: atom_id res chain seq x y z
N MET A 1 8.98 6.52 13.16
CA MET A 1 8.99 5.68 11.95
C MET A 1 7.87 4.65 12.06
N ASN A 2 7.09 4.40 11.02
CA ASN A 2 6.08 3.34 11.05
C ASN A 2 6.68 2.02 10.55
N VAL A 3 5.99 0.88 10.80
CA VAL A 3 6.50 -0.47 10.47
C VAL A 3 6.82 -0.62 8.98
N GLY A 4 6.01 -0.04 8.08
CA GLY A 4 6.28 -0.10 6.65
C GLY A 4 7.56 0.64 6.23
N GLU A 5 7.87 1.76 6.88
CA GLU A 5 9.13 2.49 6.65
C GLU A 5 10.32 1.69 7.16
N ILE A 6 10.20 1.07 8.34
CA ILE A 6 11.26 0.19 8.87
C ILE A 6 11.50 -0.97 7.90
N SER A 7 10.43 -1.62 7.44
CA SER A 7 10.52 -2.73 6.50
C SER A 7 11.19 -2.34 5.18
N GLU A 8 10.87 -1.15 4.65
CA GLU A 8 11.52 -0.60 3.46
C GLU A 8 13.04 -0.46 3.66
N PHE A 9 13.47 0.13 4.76
CA PHE A 9 14.89 0.36 5.05
C PHE A 9 15.66 -0.96 5.26
N CYS A 10 15.08 -1.88 6.05
CA CYS A 10 15.67 -3.18 6.28
C CYS A 10 15.87 -3.97 4.98
N PHE A 11 14.85 -3.95 4.10
CA PHE A 11 14.95 -4.64 2.82
C PHE A 11 16.00 -4.00 1.90
N LYS A 12 16.08 -2.68 1.86
CA LYS A 12 17.11 -1.98 1.08
C LYS A 12 18.52 -2.32 1.58
N ALA A 13 18.73 -2.37 2.89
CA ALA A 13 20.01 -2.79 3.48
C ALA A 13 20.36 -4.24 3.11
N TYR A 14 19.37 -5.15 3.19
CA TYR A 14 19.52 -6.53 2.75
C TYR A 14 19.93 -6.61 1.27
N MET A 15 19.27 -5.87 0.38
CA MET A 15 19.58 -5.87 -1.05
C MET A 15 20.94 -5.27 -1.37
N LEU A 16 21.38 -4.23 -0.65
CA LEU A 16 22.74 -3.69 -0.77
C LEU A 16 23.77 -4.76 -0.47
N ARG A 17 23.61 -5.52 0.61
CA ARG A 17 24.50 -6.63 0.95
C ARG A 17 24.53 -7.69 -0.15
N GLN A 18 23.36 -8.08 -0.71
CA GLN A 18 23.33 -9.06 -1.80
C GLN A 18 24.11 -8.58 -3.04
N ARG A 19 23.95 -7.29 -3.39
CA ARG A 19 24.64 -6.69 -4.52
C ARG A 19 26.16 -6.66 -4.32
N ASP A 20 26.60 -6.10 -3.21
CA ASP A 20 28.02 -5.73 -2.98
C ASP A 20 28.88 -6.92 -2.55
N GLU A 21 28.28 -7.91 -1.88
CA GLU A 21 28.93 -9.20 -1.59
C GLU A 21 28.76 -10.20 -2.77
N HIS A 22 28.17 -9.78 -3.91
CA HIS A 22 27.95 -10.62 -5.08
C HIS A 22 27.20 -11.93 -4.79
N ARG A 23 26.28 -11.89 -3.83
CA ARG A 23 25.45 -13.05 -3.45
C ARG A 23 24.32 -13.25 -4.45
N GLU A 24 23.98 -14.50 -4.70
CA GLU A 24 22.79 -14.84 -5.49
C GLU A 24 21.58 -14.93 -4.55
N ASP A 25 20.59 -14.06 -4.78
CA ASP A 25 19.34 -14.08 -4.04
C ASP A 25 18.39 -15.12 -4.62
N THR A 26 17.66 -15.84 -3.76
CA THR A 26 16.75 -16.92 -4.19
C THR A 26 15.54 -16.44 -4.98
N VAL A 27 15.16 -15.15 -4.82
CA VAL A 27 14.00 -14.56 -5.48
C VAL A 27 14.40 -13.71 -6.68
N PHE A 28 15.51 -12.96 -6.57
CA PHE A 28 15.94 -11.98 -7.56
C PHE A 28 17.13 -12.46 -8.42
N GLY A 29 17.75 -13.57 -8.03
CA GLY A 29 19.01 -14.02 -8.64
C GLY A 29 20.16 -13.06 -8.34
N LYS A 30 21.06 -12.89 -9.29
CA LYS A 30 22.19 -11.98 -9.16
C LYS A 30 21.75 -10.52 -9.27
N ILE A 31 22.16 -9.69 -8.31
CA ILE A 31 21.84 -8.26 -8.25
C ILE A 31 22.97 -7.48 -8.93
N TYR A 32 22.63 -6.69 -9.93
CA TYR A 32 23.59 -5.83 -10.65
C TYR A 32 23.36 -4.34 -10.39
N GLU A 33 22.08 -3.96 -10.21
CA GLU A 33 21.67 -2.58 -10.11
C GLU A 33 20.58 -2.43 -9.06
N LEU A 34 20.75 -1.47 -8.16
CA LEU A 34 19.76 -1.05 -7.18
C LEU A 34 19.58 0.45 -7.25
N SER A 35 18.33 0.90 -7.22
CA SER A 35 18.01 2.32 -7.11
C SER A 35 16.67 2.53 -6.43
N ASP A 36 16.44 3.76 -5.97
CA ASP A 36 15.18 4.28 -5.46
C ASP A 36 15.06 5.78 -5.74
N ASP A 37 14.07 6.44 -5.17
CA ASP A 37 13.92 7.90 -5.26
C ASP A 37 14.67 8.67 -4.17
N ALA A 38 15.52 8.01 -3.40
CA ALA A 38 16.32 8.59 -2.34
C ALA A 38 17.81 8.51 -2.68
N ASN A 39 18.53 7.63 -2.03
CA ASN A 39 19.97 7.55 -2.11
C ASN A 39 20.53 6.13 -2.32
N LEU A 40 19.67 5.14 -2.58
CA LEU A 40 20.07 3.74 -2.61
C LEU A 40 21.16 3.43 -3.67
N ALA A 41 21.11 4.12 -4.80
CA ALA A 41 22.10 3.95 -5.86
C ALA A 41 23.52 4.37 -5.44
N ASP A 42 23.62 5.32 -4.52
CA ASP A 42 24.88 5.90 -4.04
C ASP A 42 25.41 5.21 -2.77
N LEU A 43 24.63 4.28 -2.18
CA LEU A 43 25.04 3.57 -0.99
C LEU A 43 25.90 2.34 -1.34
N GLU A 44 26.87 2.07 -0.49
CA GLU A 44 27.72 0.88 -0.53
C GLU A 44 27.62 0.09 0.77
N TRP A 45 27.57 -1.23 0.67
CA TRP A 45 27.66 -2.11 1.81
C TRP A 45 29.07 -2.05 2.41
N LYS A 46 29.15 -1.85 3.73
CA LYS A 46 30.44 -1.81 4.44
C LYS A 46 30.66 -3.12 5.18
N PRO A 47 31.69 -3.91 4.83
CA PRO A 47 31.98 -5.19 5.51
C PRO A 47 32.14 -5.07 7.03
N SER A 48 32.65 -3.92 7.52
CA SER A 48 32.79 -3.63 8.97
C SER A 48 31.45 -3.64 9.74
N LEU A 49 30.33 -3.41 9.07
CA LEU A 49 29.01 -3.53 9.68
C LEU A 49 28.68 -4.98 10.06
N LYS A 50 29.28 -5.95 9.39
CA LYS A 50 29.07 -7.38 9.65
C LYS A 50 29.78 -7.86 10.91
N GLU A 51 30.93 -7.28 11.24
CA GLU A 51 31.77 -7.73 12.37
C GLU A 51 31.22 -7.30 13.74
N SER A 52 30.37 -6.29 13.76
CA SER A 52 29.82 -5.69 14.99
C SER A 52 28.39 -6.07 15.32
N LEU A 53 27.63 -6.68 14.38
CA LEU A 53 26.20 -6.89 14.49
C LEU A 53 25.79 -8.32 14.09
N ASP A 54 24.73 -8.83 14.71
CA ASP A 54 24.08 -10.06 14.26
C ASP A 54 23.66 -9.93 12.79
N ASP A 55 23.97 -10.96 11.99
CA ASP A 55 23.70 -10.99 10.54
C ASP A 55 22.26 -10.66 10.15
N ASN A 56 21.32 -10.65 11.09
CA ASN A 56 19.90 -10.39 10.87
C ASN A 56 19.41 -9.07 11.46
N ASP A 57 20.23 -8.25 12.04
CA ASP A 57 19.81 -6.93 12.55
C ASP A 57 19.75 -5.88 11.44
N TRP A 58 18.88 -6.16 10.44
CA TRP A 58 18.67 -5.28 9.29
C TRP A 58 18.27 -3.86 9.67
N LYS A 59 17.62 -3.67 10.84
CA LYS A 59 17.21 -2.34 11.28
C LYS A 59 18.41 -1.49 11.64
N THR A 60 19.30 -1.99 12.48
CA THR A 60 20.54 -1.29 12.84
C THR A 60 21.42 -1.07 11.63
N LEU A 61 21.58 -2.08 10.76
CA LEU A 61 22.34 -1.98 9.53
C LEU A 61 21.77 -0.88 8.59
N SER A 62 20.45 -0.75 8.48
CA SER A 62 19.83 0.28 7.67
C SER A 62 20.04 1.70 8.22
N ASP A 63 20.05 1.84 9.56
CA ASP A 63 20.31 3.12 10.22
C ASP A 63 21.77 3.55 10.05
N GLU A 64 22.72 2.64 10.17
CA GLU A 64 24.15 2.90 9.97
C GLU A 64 24.51 3.21 8.51
N LEU A 65 23.80 2.59 7.56
CA LEU A 65 23.95 2.89 6.14
C LEU A 65 23.28 4.22 5.76
N VAL A 66 22.49 4.81 6.64
CA VAL A 66 21.70 6.03 6.36
C VAL A 66 20.79 5.85 5.15
N VAL A 67 20.06 4.74 5.14
CA VAL A 67 19.14 4.41 4.04
C VAL A 67 18.00 5.42 3.97
N GLY A 68 17.81 6.03 2.81
CA GLY A 68 16.77 7.02 2.57
C GLY A 68 15.39 6.41 2.34
N LYS A 69 14.35 7.21 2.65
CA LYS A 69 12.97 6.86 2.35
C LYS A 69 12.59 7.29 0.95
N SER A 70 11.90 6.43 0.21
CA SER A 70 11.33 6.76 -1.09
C SER A 70 10.28 7.87 -1.00
N LYS A 71 10.16 8.70 -2.04
CA LYS A 71 9.23 9.82 -2.07
C LYS A 71 7.79 9.35 -2.05
N THR A 72 6.94 10.05 -1.31
CA THR A 72 5.50 9.70 -1.20
C THR A 72 4.73 9.81 -2.51
N SER A 73 5.27 10.48 -3.52
CA SER A 73 4.72 10.58 -4.87
C SER A 73 5.11 9.41 -5.76
N SER A 74 6.10 8.62 -5.36
CA SER A 74 6.50 7.40 -6.05
C SER A 74 5.61 6.22 -5.69
N LYS A 75 5.44 5.29 -6.63
CA LYS A 75 4.89 3.96 -6.40
C LYS A 75 5.98 2.91 -6.32
N MET A 76 7.13 3.22 -6.85
CA MET A 76 8.33 2.45 -6.68
C MET A 76 8.96 2.78 -5.32
N ASP A 77 9.14 1.75 -4.50
CA ASP A 77 9.91 1.84 -3.26
C ASP A 77 11.38 1.43 -3.50
N ILE A 78 11.61 0.51 -4.45
CA ILE A 78 12.93 0.06 -4.89
C ILE A 78 12.89 -0.42 -6.34
N SER A 79 13.99 -0.22 -7.07
CA SER A 79 14.27 -0.87 -8.36
C SER A 79 15.43 -1.86 -8.21
N ILE A 80 15.22 -3.08 -8.68
CA ILE A 80 16.20 -4.16 -8.67
C ILE A 80 16.36 -4.64 -10.11
N ASN A 81 17.57 -4.53 -10.65
CA ASN A 81 17.86 -4.89 -12.04
C ASN A 81 16.85 -4.28 -13.03
N LYS A 82 16.55 -2.98 -12.87
CA LYS A 82 15.59 -2.18 -13.65
C LYS A 82 14.10 -2.54 -13.47
N THR A 83 13.77 -3.54 -12.67
CA THR A 83 12.37 -3.83 -12.31
C THR A 83 11.97 -3.04 -11.07
N ARG A 84 10.86 -2.31 -11.13
CA ARG A 84 10.38 -1.41 -10.07
C ARG A 84 9.36 -2.12 -9.19
N TYR A 85 9.58 -2.11 -7.88
CA TYR A 85 8.74 -2.80 -6.91
C TYR A 85 8.06 -1.82 -5.97
N SER A 86 6.75 -2.03 -5.74
CA SER A 86 6.03 -1.46 -4.59
C SER A 86 6.06 -2.47 -3.45
N MET A 87 6.56 -2.05 -2.30
CA MET A 87 6.73 -2.93 -1.14
C MET A 87 5.51 -2.93 -0.23
N LYS A 88 5.24 -4.10 0.37
CA LYS A 88 4.19 -4.28 1.37
C LYS A 88 4.71 -5.14 2.51
N ASP A 89 4.75 -4.57 3.71
CA ASP A 89 5.04 -5.35 4.92
C ASP A 89 3.80 -6.14 5.34
N VAL A 90 3.95 -7.45 5.45
CA VAL A 90 2.88 -8.37 5.85
C VAL A 90 3.12 -8.99 7.22
N GLY A 91 4.22 -8.62 7.90
CA GLY A 91 4.60 -9.13 9.21
C GLY A 91 3.88 -8.45 10.38
N GLY A 92 3.08 -7.43 10.12
CA GLY A 92 2.45 -6.62 11.15
C GLY A 92 0.98 -6.30 10.89
N SER A 93 0.64 -5.02 11.00
CA SER A 93 -0.70 -4.54 10.69
C SER A 93 -1.03 -4.68 9.20
N PRO A 94 -2.30 -4.92 8.82
CA PRO A 94 -2.71 -5.02 7.43
C PRO A 94 -2.19 -3.86 6.58
N PRO A 95 -1.38 -4.11 5.53
CA PRO A 95 -0.80 -3.06 4.72
C PRO A 95 -1.88 -2.29 3.96
N ALA A 96 -1.71 -0.97 3.88
CA ALA A 96 -2.62 -0.12 3.13
C ALA A 96 -2.31 -0.18 1.63
N ILE A 97 -3.34 -0.43 0.83
CA ILE A 97 -3.34 -0.23 -0.62
C ILE A 97 -3.74 1.21 -0.93
N VAL A 98 -4.83 1.66 -0.31
CA VAL A 98 -5.32 3.02 -0.43
C VAL A 98 -5.41 3.64 0.95
N ASN A 99 -4.60 4.65 1.18
CA ASN A 99 -4.56 5.34 2.46
C ASN A 99 -5.46 6.58 2.43
N HIS A 100 -6.61 6.50 3.14
CA HIS A 100 -7.51 7.63 3.41
C HIS A 100 -7.72 8.59 2.23
N THR A 101 -8.12 8.07 1.10
CA THR A 101 -8.38 8.88 -0.09
C THR A 101 -9.83 9.36 -0.07
N PRO A 102 -10.09 10.68 -0.14
CA PRO A 102 -11.45 11.22 -0.23
C PRO A 102 -12.01 11.07 -1.65
N ARG A 103 -13.34 11.25 -1.77
CA ARG A 103 -14.06 11.11 -3.05
C ARG A 103 -13.41 11.85 -4.22
N PRO A 104 -12.96 13.11 -4.11
CA PRO A 104 -12.33 13.78 -5.25
C PRO A 104 -11.06 13.06 -5.75
N GLY A 105 -10.29 12.44 -4.82
CA GLY A 105 -9.14 11.63 -5.22
C GLY A 105 -9.54 10.35 -5.97
N TYR A 106 -10.65 9.71 -5.57
CA TYR A 106 -11.20 8.58 -6.33
C TYR A 106 -11.79 9.00 -7.67
N GLU A 107 -12.40 10.19 -7.76
CA GLU A 107 -12.92 10.73 -9.02
C GLU A 107 -11.80 10.93 -10.05
N ASN A 108 -10.65 11.47 -9.62
CA ASN A 108 -9.46 11.57 -10.46
C ASN A 108 -9.02 10.18 -10.96
N VAL A 109 -8.94 9.20 -10.06
CA VAL A 109 -8.56 7.83 -10.43
C VAL A 109 -9.58 7.19 -11.37
N CYS A 110 -10.87 7.34 -11.11
CA CYS A 110 -11.93 6.83 -11.98
C CYS A 110 -11.82 7.40 -13.41
N ASN A 111 -11.55 8.70 -13.53
CA ASN A 111 -11.32 9.35 -14.81
C ASN A 111 -10.08 8.76 -15.53
N ASP A 112 -8.98 8.57 -14.79
CA ASP A 112 -7.74 8.02 -15.34
C ASP A 112 -7.87 6.58 -15.83
N VAL A 113 -8.72 5.77 -15.18
CA VAL A 113 -8.92 4.35 -15.53
C VAL A 113 -10.20 4.09 -16.37
N GLY A 114 -10.90 5.14 -16.75
CA GLY A 114 -12.08 5.06 -17.62
C GLY A 114 -13.29 4.35 -16.99
N VAL A 115 -13.58 4.64 -15.69
CA VAL A 115 -14.78 4.14 -15.01
C VAL A 115 -15.56 5.29 -14.36
N SER A 116 -16.84 5.06 -14.07
CA SER A 116 -17.69 6.09 -13.48
C SER A 116 -17.55 6.13 -11.95
N ILE A 117 -17.28 7.30 -11.39
CA ILE A 117 -17.34 7.53 -9.93
C ILE A 117 -18.73 7.29 -9.35
N LYS A 118 -19.79 7.38 -10.17
CA LYS A 118 -21.18 7.15 -9.71
C LYS A 118 -21.38 5.72 -9.20
N GLU A 119 -20.69 4.74 -9.76
CA GLU A 119 -20.75 3.37 -9.28
C GLU A 119 -20.16 3.27 -7.86
N LEU A 120 -19.01 3.90 -7.63
CA LEU A 120 -18.43 3.95 -6.29
C LEU A 120 -19.31 4.73 -5.30
N ASP A 121 -19.99 5.79 -5.75
CA ASP A 121 -20.94 6.52 -4.91
C ASP A 121 -22.10 5.62 -4.45
N ILE A 122 -22.58 4.72 -5.32
CA ILE A 122 -23.64 3.74 -4.99
C ILE A 122 -23.12 2.73 -3.95
N ILE A 123 -21.94 2.16 -4.18
CA ILE A 123 -21.31 1.20 -3.25
C ILE A 123 -21.11 1.83 -1.86
N ILE A 124 -20.63 3.06 -1.81
CA ILE A 124 -20.43 3.78 -0.55
C ILE A 124 -21.76 4.13 0.14
N ALA A 125 -22.80 4.44 -0.62
CA ALA A 125 -24.13 4.65 -0.05
C ALA A 125 -24.66 3.37 0.61
N GLU A 126 -24.50 2.22 -0.04
CA GLU A 126 -24.88 0.92 0.53
C GLU A 126 -24.03 0.58 1.76
N TYR A 127 -22.72 0.84 1.73
CA TYR A 127 -21.86 0.67 2.91
C TYR A 127 -22.43 1.44 4.12
N TRP A 128 -22.84 2.69 3.95
CA TRP A 128 -23.40 3.48 5.04
C TRP A 128 -24.76 2.98 5.52
N LYS A 129 -25.63 2.54 4.59
CA LYS A 129 -26.93 1.94 4.93
C LYS A 129 -26.73 0.69 5.80
N LEU A 130 -25.87 -0.24 5.40
CA LEU A 130 -25.56 -1.44 6.16
C LEU A 130 -24.93 -1.12 7.53
N ARG A 131 -24.15 -0.04 7.61
CA ARG A 131 -23.62 0.50 8.89
C ARG A 131 -24.74 1.01 9.80
N GLU A 132 -25.74 1.73 9.28
CA GLU A 132 -26.89 2.22 10.03
C GLU A 132 -27.75 1.07 10.55
N GLU A 133 -27.95 0.07 9.73
CA GLU A 133 -28.66 -1.16 10.06
C GLU A 133 -27.86 -2.09 11.00
N LYS A 134 -26.61 -1.75 11.31
CA LYS A 134 -25.68 -2.55 12.14
C LYS A 134 -25.36 -3.94 11.54
N ILE A 135 -25.53 -4.11 10.25
CA ILE A 135 -25.21 -5.35 9.53
C ILE A 135 -23.70 -5.48 9.38
N ILE A 136 -23.00 -4.36 9.11
CA ILE A 136 -21.54 -4.33 9.02
C ILE A 136 -20.92 -3.38 10.04
N THR A 137 -19.65 -3.58 10.35
CA THR A 137 -18.84 -2.69 11.21
C THR A 137 -18.06 -1.68 10.36
N GLU A 138 -17.24 -0.82 10.98
CA GLU A 138 -16.41 0.15 10.25
C GLU A 138 -15.47 -0.52 9.25
N ASP A 139 -14.83 -1.61 9.66
CA ASP A 139 -14.03 -2.45 8.80
C ASP A 139 -14.89 -3.61 8.27
N VAL A 140 -15.13 -3.66 6.98
CA VAL A 140 -15.80 -4.79 6.35
C VAL A 140 -14.80 -5.59 5.51
N LYS A 141 -14.74 -6.89 5.74
CA LYS A 141 -13.89 -7.81 4.97
C LYS A 141 -14.58 -8.17 3.66
N ASN A 142 -13.81 -8.26 2.60
CA ASN A 142 -14.36 -8.68 1.30
C ASN A 142 -14.71 -10.17 1.21
N SER A 143 -14.36 -10.94 2.24
CA SER A 143 -14.83 -12.32 2.45
C SER A 143 -16.18 -12.41 3.17
N ASP A 144 -16.74 -11.29 3.61
CA ASP A 144 -18.05 -11.21 4.25
C ASP A 144 -19.13 -11.04 3.17
N ASP A 145 -20.15 -11.88 3.19
CA ASP A 145 -21.26 -11.82 2.22
C ASP A 145 -22.03 -10.49 2.27
N ALA A 146 -22.02 -9.82 3.41
CA ALA A 146 -22.59 -8.49 3.56
C ALA A 146 -21.70 -7.36 3.01
N CYS A 147 -20.51 -7.66 2.46
CA CYS A 147 -19.62 -6.64 1.95
C CYS A 147 -20.15 -6.00 0.66
N PRO A 148 -20.47 -4.70 0.65
CA PRO A 148 -21.06 -4.04 -0.53
C PRO A 148 -20.08 -3.94 -1.72
N PHE A 149 -18.79 -4.20 -1.50
CA PHE A 149 -17.79 -4.21 -2.57
C PHE A 149 -17.67 -5.56 -3.28
N LEU A 150 -18.19 -6.64 -2.67
CA LEU A 150 -17.94 -8.02 -3.12
C LEU A 150 -18.35 -8.27 -4.57
N SER A 151 -19.55 -7.80 -4.96
CA SER A 151 -20.09 -7.98 -6.32
C SER A 151 -19.44 -7.08 -7.38
N HIS A 152 -18.62 -6.12 -6.97
CA HIS A 152 -18.01 -5.12 -7.86
C HIS A 152 -16.54 -5.40 -8.20
N LYS A 153 -16.13 -6.68 -8.23
CA LYS A 153 -14.74 -7.09 -8.43
C LYS A 153 -14.08 -6.45 -9.66
N ALA A 154 -14.73 -6.51 -10.80
CA ALA A 154 -14.17 -6.01 -12.06
C ALA A 154 -14.00 -4.47 -12.06
N TYR A 155 -14.96 -3.76 -11.48
CA TYR A 155 -14.91 -2.31 -11.31
C TYR A 155 -13.78 -1.91 -10.35
N MET A 156 -13.75 -2.51 -9.16
CA MET A 156 -12.75 -2.23 -8.14
C MET A 156 -11.33 -2.61 -8.58
N LYS A 157 -11.19 -3.61 -9.46
CA LYS A 157 -9.88 -4.02 -10.00
C LYS A 157 -9.16 -2.85 -10.65
N LYS A 158 -9.81 -2.11 -11.53
CA LYS A 158 -9.20 -0.97 -12.24
C LYS A 158 -8.71 0.11 -11.27
N ILE A 159 -9.51 0.42 -10.26
CA ILE A 159 -9.20 1.43 -9.25
C ILE A 159 -8.05 0.97 -8.35
N ILE A 160 -8.12 -0.26 -7.83
CA ILE A 160 -7.12 -0.80 -6.90
C ILE A 160 -5.78 -0.99 -7.59
N GLU A 161 -5.75 -1.53 -8.82
CA GLU A 161 -4.52 -1.65 -9.60
C GLU A 161 -3.86 -0.29 -9.86
N TYR A 162 -4.65 0.75 -10.13
CA TYR A 162 -4.11 2.10 -10.24
C TYR A 162 -3.38 2.54 -8.96
N PHE A 163 -4.01 2.36 -7.80
CA PHE A 163 -3.42 2.72 -6.53
C PHE A 163 -2.17 1.89 -6.16
N ILE A 164 -2.10 0.66 -6.62
CA ILE A 164 -0.93 -0.19 -6.35
C ILE A 164 0.23 0.20 -7.26
N PHE A 165 -0.01 0.35 -8.56
CA PHE A 165 1.05 0.38 -9.57
C PHE A 165 1.27 1.75 -10.22
N THR A 166 0.22 2.56 -10.34
CA THR A 166 0.23 3.71 -11.26
C THR A 166 0.32 5.06 -10.55
N GLY A 167 -0.45 5.23 -9.46
CA GLY A 167 -0.53 6.55 -8.85
C GLY A 167 -1.28 6.60 -7.53
N THR A 168 -1.74 7.79 -7.19
CA THR A 168 -2.52 8.10 -5.99
C THR A 168 -3.76 8.88 -6.37
N GLY A 169 -4.64 9.21 -5.41
CA GLY A 169 -5.77 10.13 -5.65
C GLY A 169 -5.37 11.55 -6.08
N ARG A 170 -4.07 11.87 -6.07
CA ARG A 170 -3.55 13.17 -6.53
C ARG A 170 -3.09 13.14 -7.98
N GLY A 171 -2.91 11.97 -8.57
CA GLY A 171 -2.47 11.76 -9.94
C GLY A 171 -1.50 10.60 -10.11
N LYS A 172 -0.99 10.45 -11.33
CA LYS A 172 -0.02 9.42 -11.70
C LYS A 172 1.32 9.64 -11.01
N SER A 173 1.96 8.53 -10.66
CA SER A 173 3.33 8.54 -10.15
C SER A 173 4.31 8.81 -11.27
N ILE A 174 5.38 9.53 -10.97
CA ILE A 174 6.52 9.68 -11.88
C ILE A 174 7.31 8.36 -12.02
N HIS A 175 7.25 7.52 -10.97
CA HIS A 175 7.85 6.20 -10.96
C HIS A 175 6.78 5.15 -10.60
N PRO A 176 6.02 4.66 -11.61
CA PRO A 176 5.07 3.57 -11.41
C PRO A 176 5.80 2.28 -11.05
N ALA A 177 5.12 1.38 -10.33
CA ALA A 177 5.66 0.07 -10.01
C ALA A 177 5.29 -0.96 -11.09
N ASP A 178 6.18 -1.93 -11.32
CA ASP A 178 5.97 -3.04 -12.26
C ASP A 178 5.45 -4.28 -11.53
N LYS A 179 5.91 -4.48 -10.28
CA LYS A 179 5.57 -5.64 -9.43
C LYS A 179 5.31 -5.20 -7.99
N VAL A 180 4.69 -6.08 -7.22
CA VAL A 180 4.59 -5.95 -5.76
C VAL A 180 5.53 -6.94 -5.10
N LEU A 181 6.19 -6.48 -4.05
CA LEU A 181 7.00 -7.27 -3.16
C LEU A 181 6.35 -7.30 -1.78
N GLU A 182 5.90 -8.46 -1.35
CA GLU A 182 5.47 -8.71 0.04
C GLU A 182 6.62 -9.28 0.85
N LEU A 183 6.79 -8.80 2.07
CA LEU A 183 7.82 -9.29 2.98
C LEU A 183 7.46 -9.04 4.46
N ASN A 184 8.09 -9.79 5.33
CA ASN A 184 8.27 -9.50 6.75
C ASN A 184 9.75 -9.27 6.99
N TYR A 185 10.16 -8.05 7.32
CA TYR A 185 11.58 -7.73 7.45
C TYR A 185 12.30 -8.54 8.52
N LYS A 186 11.57 -9.05 9.54
CA LYS A 186 12.11 -9.91 10.59
C LYS A 186 12.42 -11.34 10.11
N GLU A 187 11.92 -11.72 8.96
CA GLU A 187 12.03 -13.06 8.39
C GLU A 187 12.70 -13.02 6.99
N LEU A 188 13.56 -12.03 6.75
CA LEU A 188 14.34 -11.98 5.52
C LEU A 188 15.44 -13.08 5.51
N PRO A 189 15.63 -13.75 4.37
CA PRO A 189 14.92 -13.63 3.09
C PRO A 189 13.68 -14.53 2.94
N SER A 190 13.39 -15.42 3.89
CA SER A 190 12.40 -16.50 3.75
C SER A 190 10.97 -16.02 3.47
N SER A 191 10.65 -14.79 3.90
CA SER A 191 9.33 -14.18 3.73
C SER A 191 9.10 -13.51 2.38
N LEU A 192 10.12 -13.36 1.53
CA LEU A 192 10.01 -12.65 0.25
C LEU A 192 9.04 -13.32 -0.71
N ARG A 193 8.09 -12.54 -1.25
CA ARG A 193 7.13 -12.98 -2.27
C ARG A 193 6.96 -11.88 -3.30
N VAL A 194 7.16 -12.22 -4.56
CA VAL A 194 7.02 -11.30 -5.69
C VAL A 194 5.79 -11.64 -6.51
N TYR A 195 4.99 -10.62 -6.77
CA TYR A 195 3.77 -10.74 -7.56
C TYR A 195 3.82 -9.82 -8.76
N ASN A 196 3.45 -10.35 -9.93
CA ASN A 196 3.17 -9.52 -11.09
C ASN A 196 1.77 -8.89 -11.01
N LYS A 197 1.55 -7.85 -11.80
CA LYS A 197 0.31 -7.08 -11.82
C LYS A 197 -0.93 -7.96 -12.06
N ALA A 198 -0.83 -8.91 -12.98
CA ALA A 198 -1.98 -9.75 -13.37
C ALA A 198 -2.47 -10.67 -12.24
N LYS A 199 -1.55 -11.15 -11.38
CA LYS A 199 -1.87 -12.11 -10.32
C LYS A 199 -2.14 -11.45 -8.97
N TYR A 200 -1.58 -10.27 -8.71
CA TYR A 200 -1.63 -9.68 -7.38
C TYR A 200 -3.04 -9.33 -6.93
N TYR A 201 -3.83 -8.69 -7.79
CA TYR A 201 -5.19 -8.31 -7.45
C TYR A 201 -6.06 -9.52 -7.08
N ASP A 202 -5.99 -10.59 -7.86
CA ASP A 202 -6.77 -11.81 -7.62
C ASP A 202 -6.34 -12.50 -6.31
N ASN A 203 -5.04 -12.46 -5.99
CA ASN A 203 -4.51 -12.99 -4.73
C ASN A 203 -5.02 -12.24 -3.50
N ILE A 204 -5.18 -10.92 -3.58
CA ILE A 204 -5.61 -10.11 -2.42
C ILE A 204 -7.12 -9.87 -2.36
N TRP A 205 -7.89 -10.13 -3.42
CA TRP A 205 -9.29 -9.74 -3.51
C TRP A 205 -10.14 -10.18 -2.32
N SER A 206 -10.14 -11.46 -1.97
CA SER A 206 -10.89 -11.99 -0.82
C SER A 206 -10.36 -11.52 0.54
N ARG A 207 -9.13 -11.02 0.57
CA ARG A 207 -8.42 -10.57 1.77
C ARG A 207 -8.58 -9.07 2.03
N LEU A 208 -9.23 -8.34 1.11
CA LEU A 208 -9.41 -6.89 1.23
C LEU A 208 -10.29 -6.53 2.43
N ILE A 209 -9.98 -5.39 3.02
CA ILE A 209 -10.72 -4.78 4.12
C ILE A 209 -11.01 -3.35 3.70
N PHE A 210 -12.30 -3.01 3.62
CA PHE A 210 -12.77 -1.69 3.25
C PHE A 210 -13.25 -0.94 4.49
N SER A 211 -12.96 0.35 4.57
CA SER A 211 -13.52 1.22 5.60
C SER A 211 -13.62 2.66 5.13
N VAL A 212 -14.75 3.30 5.42
CA VAL A 212 -14.90 4.74 5.18
C VAL A 212 -14.69 5.48 6.50
N ARG A 213 -13.54 6.16 6.60
CA ARG A 213 -13.06 6.77 7.83
C ARG A 213 -12.91 8.28 7.71
N ASN A 214 -12.94 8.94 8.86
CA ASN A 214 -12.45 10.30 9.00
C ASN A 214 -11.00 10.26 9.50
N LYS A 215 -10.06 10.76 8.72
CA LYS A 215 -8.68 10.88 9.15
C LYS A 215 -8.59 11.67 10.46
N GLY A 216 -8.02 11.07 11.49
CA GLY A 216 -7.85 11.68 12.81
C GLY A 216 -9.09 11.67 13.72
N MET A 217 -10.17 10.98 13.33
CA MET A 217 -11.34 10.79 14.19
C MET A 217 -11.33 9.40 14.83
N PRO A 218 -11.86 9.27 16.07
CA PRO A 218 -11.99 7.98 16.73
C PRO A 218 -12.89 7.02 15.94
N PRO A 219 -12.70 5.68 16.09
CA PRO A 219 -13.51 4.67 15.38
C PRO A 219 -15.03 4.73 15.70
N LYS A 220 -15.44 5.47 16.70
CA LYS A 220 -16.84 5.72 17.06
C LYS A 220 -17.46 6.91 16.34
N TYR A 221 -17.13 7.12 15.08
CA TYR A 221 -17.82 8.15 14.31
C TYR A 221 -19.31 7.79 14.22
N PRO A 222 -20.21 8.69 14.61
CA PRO A 222 -21.62 8.40 14.53
C PRO A 222 -21.96 8.14 13.08
N VAL A 223 -22.71 7.08 12.87
CA VAL A 223 -23.32 6.76 11.61
C VAL A 223 -23.99 8.00 11.06
N CYS A 224 -23.81 8.23 9.80
CA CYS A 224 -24.26 9.45 9.18
C CYS A 224 -25.78 9.49 9.12
N LYS A 225 -26.40 10.22 10.03
CA LYS A 225 -27.87 10.46 10.05
C LYS A 225 -28.34 11.35 8.89
N ASN A 226 -27.40 11.91 8.11
CA ASN A 226 -27.74 12.86 7.04
C ASN A 226 -27.46 12.24 5.67
N ALA A 227 -28.51 11.90 4.93
CA ALA A 227 -28.46 11.35 3.58
C ALA A 227 -27.60 12.19 2.60
N ALA A 228 -27.53 13.51 2.77
CA ALA A 228 -26.69 14.37 1.95
C ALA A 228 -25.19 14.15 2.19
N SER A 229 -24.79 13.69 3.35
CA SER A 229 -23.39 13.32 3.66
C SER A 229 -23.01 11.98 3.07
N ILE A 230 -23.95 11.04 3.00
CA ILE A 230 -23.78 9.72 2.41
C ILE A 230 -23.55 9.85 0.90
N ARG A 231 -24.34 10.67 0.21
CA ARG A 231 -24.30 10.84 -1.25
C ARG A 231 -22.98 11.31 -1.82
N LYS A 232 -22.15 11.99 -1.00
CA LYS A 232 -20.84 12.50 -1.42
C LYS A 232 -19.68 11.97 -0.58
N TRP A 233 -19.95 10.97 0.26
CA TRP A 233 -19.15 10.33 1.33
C TRP A 233 -18.31 11.30 2.17
N THR A 234 -18.13 12.51 1.71
CA THR A 234 -17.37 13.52 2.42
C THR A 234 -18.14 14.80 2.52
N LYS A 235 -18.30 15.30 3.72
CA LYS A 235 -18.77 16.65 3.96
C LYS A 235 -17.55 17.51 4.25
N LYS A 236 -17.42 18.64 3.57
CA LYS A 236 -16.40 19.63 3.93
C LYS A 236 -16.81 20.27 5.25
N ARG A 237 -16.02 20.11 6.31
CA ARG A 237 -16.18 20.76 7.60
C ARG A 237 -14.85 21.37 7.99
N ASP A 238 -14.84 22.63 8.42
CA ASP A 238 -13.64 23.38 8.81
C ASP A 238 -12.55 23.35 7.71
N GLY A 239 -12.97 23.52 6.45
CA GLY A 239 -12.05 23.49 5.31
C GLY A 239 -11.50 22.11 4.95
N LYS A 240 -11.75 21.05 5.72
CA LYS A 240 -11.22 19.70 5.52
C LYS A 240 -12.30 18.72 5.09
N TYR A 241 -11.94 17.81 4.20
CA TYR A 241 -12.82 16.69 3.85
C TYR A 241 -12.83 15.67 4.98
N LYS A 242 -14.04 15.22 5.36
CA LYS A 242 -14.27 14.16 6.34
C LYS A 242 -14.86 12.96 5.62
N GLY A 243 -14.35 11.79 5.93
CA GLY A 243 -14.67 10.55 5.24
C GLY A 243 -13.76 10.30 4.05
N ALA A 244 -13.10 9.18 4.10
CA ALA A 244 -12.17 8.73 3.08
C ALA A 244 -12.25 7.20 3.00
N LEU A 245 -12.33 6.65 1.81
CA LEU A 245 -12.24 5.21 1.64
C LEU A 245 -10.79 4.78 1.85
N HIS A 246 -10.62 3.85 2.74
CA HIS A 246 -9.37 3.20 3.09
C HIS A 246 -9.46 1.73 2.70
N ILE A 247 -8.47 1.21 2.01
CA ILE A 247 -8.40 -0.17 1.55
C ILE A 247 -7.10 -0.79 2.06
N ARG A 248 -7.22 -1.88 2.78
CA ARG A 248 -6.12 -2.69 3.30
C ARG A 248 -6.34 -4.14 2.91
N TYR A 249 -5.38 -5.03 3.17
CA TYR A 249 -5.60 -6.47 3.08
C TYR A 249 -4.85 -7.21 4.20
N LYS A 250 -5.27 -8.44 4.47
CA LYS A 250 -4.65 -9.26 5.51
C LYS A 250 -4.37 -10.67 4.98
#